data_c0174003fccd75756767f434666d496a
#
_entry.id   c0174003fccd75756767f434666d496a
#
_cell.length_a   1.000
_cell.length_b   1.000
_cell.length_c   1.000
_cell.angle_alpha   90.00
_cell.angle_beta   90.00
_cell.angle_gamma   90.00
#
_symmetry.space_group_name_H-M   'P 1'
#
loop_
_entity.id
_entity.type
_entity.pdbx_description
1 polymer ?
#
loop_
_entity_poly.entity_id
_entity_poly.type
_entity_poly.pdbx_seq_one_letter_code
_entity_poly.pdbx_strand_id
1 'polypeptide(L)'
;MTKKIFKYNMILYYQSLAVYFVTLVVYILLRLQFTDFDWNKIVHDSIFYLFVLILLYVLASTIYYLIKRKEVVIENDKIILSTKFKRIEIPFEKIEAIKIKREHRFHLSGLLRTVKIKLKDGKKKSIVIRPFDYENDEELLSELLKIRQSLQKTNEVINA
;
A
#
# COMPACT_ATOMS: atom_id res chain seq x y z
N MET A 1 2.08 6.94 -26.46
CA MET A 1 2.38 5.86 -25.47
C MET A 1 1.91 6.32 -24.11
N THR A 2 0.82 5.77 -23.61
CA THR A 2 0.27 6.16 -22.29
C THR A 2 0.93 5.31 -21.22
N LYS A 3 1.87 5.93 -20.51
CA LYS A 3 2.48 5.37 -19.32
C LYS A 3 1.65 5.80 -18.12
N LYS A 4 1.06 4.86 -17.38
CA LYS A 4 0.32 5.11 -16.15
C LYS A 4 1.12 4.64 -14.94
N ILE A 5 1.26 5.52 -13.94
CA ILE A 5 2.06 5.28 -12.74
C ILE A 5 1.12 5.31 -11.54
N PHE A 6 1.09 4.22 -10.77
CA PHE A 6 0.32 4.08 -9.55
C PHE A 6 1.27 3.99 -8.37
N LYS A 7 1.22 5.00 -7.49
CA LYS A 7 2.07 5.08 -6.29
C LYS A 7 1.40 4.39 -5.11
N TYR A 8 2.20 3.89 -4.20
CA TYR A 8 1.71 3.32 -2.94
C TYR A 8 1.02 4.38 -2.09
N ASN A 9 -0.17 4.07 -1.57
CA ASN A 9 -0.96 4.99 -0.77
C ASN A 9 -0.39 5.11 0.65
N MET A 10 0.17 6.28 0.96
CA MET A 10 0.77 6.59 2.25
C MET A 10 -0.14 7.42 3.16
N ILE A 11 -1.35 7.76 2.71
CA ILE A 11 -2.27 8.68 3.43
C ILE A 11 -2.56 8.17 4.83
N LEU A 12 -2.86 6.87 4.99
CA LEU A 12 -3.17 6.28 6.29
C LEU A 12 -2.00 6.41 7.29
N TYR A 13 -0.76 6.30 6.83
CA TYR A 13 0.42 6.43 7.69
C TYR A 13 0.61 7.87 8.16
N TYR A 14 0.42 8.85 7.25
CA TYR A 14 0.50 10.27 7.62
C TYR A 14 -0.64 10.69 8.55
N GLN A 15 -1.86 10.21 8.29
CA GLN A 15 -3.00 10.45 9.17
C GLN A 15 -2.77 9.85 10.56
N SER A 16 -2.31 8.62 10.66
CA SER A 16 -1.99 7.98 11.94
C SER A 16 -0.92 8.77 12.69
N LEU A 17 0.16 9.19 12.02
CA LEU A 17 1.21 9.99 12.63
C LEU A 17 0.68 11.31 13.16
N ALA A 18 -0.15 12.02 12.38
CA ALA A 18 -0.77 13.27 12.77
C ALA A 18 -1.69 13.12 14.01
N VAL A 19 -2.55 12.07 13.99
CA VAL A 19 -3.46 11.79 15.12
C VAL A 19 -2.69 11.52 16.41
N TYR A 20 -1.69 10.64 16.38
CA TYR A 20 -0.91 10.34 17.60
C TYR A 20 -0.08 11.52 18.07
N PHE A 21 0.45 12.33 17.15
CA PHE A 21 1.16 13.56 17.51
C PHE A 21 0.24 14.56 18.19
N VAL A 22 -0.94 14.84 17.61
CA VAL A 22 -1.93 15.74 18.20
C VAL A 22 -2.40 15.23 19.57
N THR A 23 -2.64 13.92 19.70
CA THR A 23 -3.04 13.30 20.96
C THR A 23 -1.98 13.49 22.04
N LEU A 24 -0.69 13.33 21.72
CA LEU A 24 0.41 13.58 22.64
C LEU A 24 0.45 15.06 23.07
N VAL A 25 0.30 16.01 22.14
CA VAL A 25 0.28 17.44 22.44
C VAL A 25 -0.89 17.78 23.37
N VAL A 26 -2.10 17.29 23.06
CA VAL A 26 -3.28 17.50 23.91
C VAL A 26 -3.07 16.91 25.30
N TYR A 27 -2.51 15.72 25.40
CA TYR A 27 -2.17 15.10 26.68
C TYR A 27 -1.21 15.98 27.50
N ILE A 28 -0.14 16.48 26.89
CA ILE A 28 0.84 17.36 27.55
C ILE A 28 0.15 18.66 28.06
N LEU A 29 -0.67 19.31 27.23
CA LEU A 29 -1.38 20.52 27.58
C LEU A 29 -2.34 20.29 28.75
N LEU A 30 -3.13 19.22 28.73
CA LEU A 30 -4.02 18.88 29.84
C LEU A 30 -3.23 18.62 31.13
N ARG A 31 -2.14 17.84 31.01
CA ARG A 31 -1.34 17.51 32.19
C ARG A 31 -0.65 18.69 32.78
N LEU A 32 -0.18 19.64 31.99
CA LEU A 32 0.39 20.90 32.45
C LEU A 32 -0.61 21.72 33.29
N GLN A 33 -1.88 21.76 32.88
CA GLN A 33 -2.92 22.47 33.67
C GLN A 33 -3.14 21.84 35.04
N PHE A 34 -3.07 20.50 35.14
CA PHE A 34 -3.29 19.79 36.42
C PHE A 34 -2.05 19.73 37.31
N THR A 35 -0.87 20.11 36.83
CA THR A 35 0.41 19.98 37.56
C THR A 35 1.07 21.33 37.81
N ASP A 36 0.32 22.45 37.77
CA ASP A 36 0.85 23.79 37.97
C ASP A 36 2.07 24.13 37.10
N PHE A 37 2.05 23.65 35.83
CA PHE A 37 3.13 23.80 34.86
C PHE A 37 4.47 23.14 35.24
N ASP A 38 4.44 22.10 36.06
CA ASP A 38 5.65 21.36 36.46
C ASP A 38 6.00 20.26 35.44
N TRP A 39 7.00 20.53 34.60
CA TRP A 39 7.51 19.59 33.59
C TRP A 39 8.09 18.29 34.17
N ASN A 40 8.67 18.38 35.40
CA ASN A 40 9.24 17.19 36.06
C ASN A 40 8.18 16.10 36.29
N LYS A 41 6.96 16.51 36.67
CA LYS A 41 5.85 15.57 36.87
C LYS A 41 5.38 14.93 35.61
N ILE A 42 5.46 15.64 34.46
CA ILE A 42 5.08 15.09 33.16
C ILE A 42 6.11 14.06 32.67
N VAL A 43 7.41 14.41 32.78
CA VAL A 43 8.49 13.53 32.36
C VAL A 43 8.56 12.24 33.19
N HIS A 44 8.09 12.25 34.45
CA HIS A 44 8.02 11.04 35.27
C HIS A 44 6.68 10.29 35.17
N ASP A 45 5.77 10.74 34.31
CA ASP A 45 4.48 10.09 34.10
C ASP A 45 4.61 8.88 33.15
N SER A 46 4.23 7.70 33.62
CA SER A 46 4.27 6.46 32.81
C SER A 46 3.41 6.55 31.55
N ILE A 47 2.31 7.32 31.56
CA ILE A 47 1.42 7.51 30.43
C ILE A 47 2.13 8.33 29.34
N PHE A 48 2.95 9.31 29.72
CA PHE A 48 3.76 10.08 28.77
C PHE A 48 4.68 9.17 27.96
N TYR A 49 5.39 8.27 28.63
CA TYR A 49 6.26 7.31 27.95
C TYR A 49 5.50 6.36 27.02
N LEU A 50 4.29 5.95 27.40
CA LEU A 50 3.45 5.13 26.55
C LEU A 50 3.12 5.85 25.22
N PHE A 51 2.71 7.13 25.29
CA PHE A 51 2.43 7.92 24.09
C PHE A 51 3.68 8.13 23.21
N VAL A 52 4.82 8.42 23.83
CA VAL A 52 6.10 8.58 23.13
C VAL A 52 6.48 7.29 22.42
N LEU A 53 6.34 6.13 23.07
CA LEU A 53 6.64 4.83 22.50
C LEU A 53 5.75 4.51 21.29
N ILE A 54 4.43 4.78 21.41
CA ILE A 54 3.49 4.60 20.29
C ILE A 54 3.89 5.51 19.11
N LEU A 55 4.19 6.79 19.39
CA LEU A 55 4.59 7.75 18.36
C LEU A 55 5.87 7.32 17.65
N LEU A 56 6.88 6.86 18.39
CA LEU A 56 8.12 6.33 17.84
C LEU A 56 7.88 5.10 16.96
N TYR A 57 7.01 4.19 17.40
CA TYR A 57 6.63 3.01 16.61
C TYR A 57 5.96 3.40 15.29
N VAL A 58 4.99 4.34 15.33
CA VAL A 58 4.30 4.83 14.13
C VAL A 58 5.26 5.55 13.19
N LEU A 59 6.18 6.36 13.75
CA LEU A 59 7.22 7.05 12.97
C LEU A 59 8.16 6.05 12.28
N ALA A 60 8.68 5.08 13.02
CA ALA A 60 9.55 4.04 12.46
C ALA A 60 8.83 3.22 11.38
N SER A 61 7.56 2.88 11.60
CA SER A 61 6.72 2.20 10.63
C SER A 61 6.54 3.04 9.35
N THR A 62 6.23 4.33 9.50
CA THR A 62 6.07 5.26 8.36
C THR A 62 7.37 5.36 7.55
N ILE A 63 8.53 5.52 8.21
CA ILE A 63 9.84 5.55 7.54
C ILE A 63 10.11 4.24 6.81
N TYR A 64 9.84 3.09 7.43
CA TYR A 64 10.02 1.80 6.81
C TYR A 64 9.20 1.65 5.51
N TYR A 65 7.92 2.05 5.52
CA TYR A 65 7.08 2.01 4.32
C TYR A 65 7.48 3.04 3.27
N LEU A 66 7.96 4.23 3.69
CA LEU A 66 8.54 5.23 2.78
C LEU A 66 9.75 4.69 2.01
N ILE A 67 10.62 3.95 2.71
CA ILE A 67 11.80 3.33 2.08
C ILE A 67 11.37 2.19 1.14
N LYS A 68 10.30 1.47 1.47
CA LYS A 68 9.82 0.31 0.75
C LYS A 68 8.80 0.64 -0.36
N ARG A 69 8.61 1.92 -0.69
CA ARG A 69 7.64 2.37 -1.70
C ARG A 69 7.57 1.43 -2.88
N LYS A 70 6.36 0.91 -3.12
CA LYS A 70 6.04 0.09 -4.28
C LYS A 70 5.32 0.95 -5.29
N GLU A 71 5.74 0.90 -6.53
CA GLU A 71 5.06 1.55 -7.64
C GLU A 71 4.67 0.50 -8.67
N VAL A 72 3.48 0.63 -9.21
CA VAL A 72 3.02 -0.15 -10.36
C VAL A 72 2.96 0.79 -11.55
N VAL A 73 3.72 0.46 -12.59
CA VAL A 73 3.70 1.20 -13.85
C VAL A 73 3.14 0.28 -14.91
N ILE A 74 2.11 0.74 -15.59
CA ILE A 74 1.48 0.05 -16.72
C ILE A 74 1.91 0.78 -17.99
N GLU A 75 2.62 0.08 -18.87
CA GLU A 75 3.00 0.50 -20.21
C GLU A 75 2.21 -0.34 -21.22
N ASN A 76 2.27 0.01 -22.51
CA ASN A 76 1.46 -0.64 -23.56
C ASN A 76 1.73 -2.14 -23.72
N ASP A 77 2.92 -2.60 -23.35
CA ASP A 77 3.43 -3.97 -23.59
C ASP A 77 3.83 -4.72 -22.32
N LYS A 78 3.90 -4.01 -21.17
CA LYS A 78 4.41 -4.58 -19.92
C LYS A 78 3.85 -3.93 -18.67
N ILE A 79 3.87 -4.69 -17.57
CA ILE A 79 3.66 -4.19 -16.22
C ILE A 79 5.01 -4.13 -15.51
N ILE A 80 5.34 -3.00 -14.93
CA ILE A 80 6.58 -2.81 -14.17
C ILE A 80 6.21 -2.64 -12.71
N LEU A 81 6.76 -3.52 -11.87
CA LEU A 81 6.68 -3.39 -10.43
C LEU A 81 8.01 -2.84 -9.93
N SER A 82 8.00 -1.58 -9.53
CA SER A 82 9.18 -0.88 -9.04
C SER A 82 9.13 -0.76 -7.52
N THR A 83 10.26 -1.03 -6.89
CA THR A 83 10.58 -0.69 -5.50
C THR A 83 11.91 0.03 -5.52
N LYS A 84 12.25 0.78 -4.48
CA LYS A 84 13.55 1.48 -4.39
C LYS A 84 14.75 0.59 -4.71
N PHE A 85 14.67 -0.72 -4.41
CA PHE A 85 15.79 -1.66 -4.55
C PHE A 85 15.61 -2.70 -5.64
N LYS A 86 14.41 -2.83 -6.23
CA LYS A 86 14.11 -3.88 -7.20
C LYS A 86 13.07 -3.42 -8.20
N ARG A 87 13.41 -3.62 -9.48
CA ARG A 87 12.49 -3.41 -10.60
C ARG A 87 12.22 -4.77 -11.25
N ILE A 88 10.95 -5.11 -11.41
CA ILE A 88 10.48 -6.34 -12.05
C ILE A 88 9.66 -5.91 -13.24
N GLU A 89 10.10 -6.23 -14.44
CA GLU A 89 9.36 -6.01 -15.67
C GLU A 89 8.66 -7.30 -16.09
N ILE A 90 7.40 -7.21 -16.42
CA ILE A 90 6.54 -8.33 -16.80
C ILE A 90 5.92 -8.01 -18.15
N PRO A 91 6.51 -8.46 -19.24
CA PRO A 91 5.89 -8.34 -20.57
C PRO A 91 4.55 -9.09 -20.61
N PHE A 92 3.57 -8.57 -21.33
CA PHE A 92 2.24 -9.21 -21.44
C PHE A 92 2.32 -10.63 -22.01
N GLU A 93 3.28 -10.90 -22.89
CA GLU A 93 3.53 -12.22 -23.48
C GLU A 93 3.85 -13.31 -22.44
N LYS A 94 4.50 -12.90 -21.32
CA LYS A 94 4.84 -13.79 -20.20
C LYS A 94 3.71 -14.00 -19.21
N ILE A 95 2.58 -13.33 -19.39
CA ILE A 95 1.42 -13.47 -18.52
C ILE A 95 0.58 -14.65 -19.04
N GLU A 96 0.41 -15.66 -18.20
CA GLU A 96 -0.48 -16.80 -18.46
C GLU A 96 -1.94 -16.41 -18.23
N ALA A 97 -2.22 -15.83 -17.04
CA ALA A 97 -3.56 -15.47 -16.65
C ALA A 97 -3.57 -14.39 -15.56
N ILE A 98 -4.59 -13.53 -15.60
CA ILE A 98 -4.88 -12.58 -14.53
C ILE A 98 -6.15 -13.04 -13.81
N LYS A 99 -6.02 -13.43 -12.54
CA LYS A 99 -7.12 -13.87 -11.69
C LYS A 99 -7.43 -12.80 -10.64
N ILE A 100 -8.69 -12.41 -10.54
CA ILE A 100 -9.17 -11.50 -9.50
C ILE A 100 -9.79 -12.35 -8.41
N LYS A 101 -9.31 -12.19 -7.18
CA LYS A 101 -9.88 -12.79 -5.99
C LYS A 101 -10.48 -11.71 -5.10
N ARG A 102 -11.60 -12.02 -4.48
CA ARG A 102 -12.18 -11.21 -3.39
C ARG A 102 -11.58 -11.72 -2.09
N GLU A 103 -10.90 -10.85 -1.34
CA GLU A 103 -10.44 -11.17 0.01
C GLU A 103 -11.50 -10.65 1.00
N HIS A 104 -12.12 -11.56 1.76
CA HIS A 104 -12.90 -11.19 2.93
C HIS A 104 -11.93 -11.01 4.09
N ARG A 105 -11.63 -9.77 4.48
CA ARG A 105 -11.00 -9.49 5.77
C ARG A 105 -12.07 -9.17 6.79
N PHE A 106 -12.01 -9.85 7.93
CA PHE A 106 -12.81 -9.54 9.11
C PHE A 106 -12.77 -8.04 9.39
N HIS A 107 -13.92 -7.36 9.49
CA HIS A 107 -14.17 -5.97 9.90
C HIS A 107 -14.09 -4.86 8.85
N LEU A 108 -13.78 -5.11 7.60
CA LEU A 108 -13.92 -4.10 6.55
C LEU A 108 -14.96 -4.60 5.54
N SER A 109 -16.13 -4.00 5.56
CA SER A 109 -17.25 -4.28 4.63
C SER A 109 -17.00 -3.83 3.18
N GLY A 110 -15.74 -3.58 2.81
CA GLY A 110 -15.31 -3.31 1.45
C GLY A 110 -14.77 -4.58 0.80
N LEU A 111 -15.25 -4.89 -0.38
CA LEU A 111 -14.76 -5.97 -1.23
C LEU A 111 -13.31 -5.67 -1.65
N LEU A 112 -12.35 -6.05 -0.82
CA LEU A 112 -10.94 -5.95 -1.15
C LEU A 112 -10.64 -6.90 -2.32
N ARG A 113 -10.36 -6.34 -3.48
CA ARG A 113 -10.02 -7.10 -4.67
C ARG A 113 -8.52 -7.27 -4.75
N THR A 114 -8.07 -8.52 -4.87
CA THR A 114 -6.67 -8.88 -5.08
C THR A 114 -6.50 -9.42 -6.48
N VAL A 115 -5.55 -8.86 -7.21
CA VAL A 115 -5.23 -9.29 -8.57
C VAL A 115 -3.99 -10.19 -8.52
N LYS A 116 -4.16 -11.46 -8.92
CA LYS A 116 -3.08 -12.45 -9.01
C LYS A 116 -2.71 -12.63 -10.47
N ILE A 117 -1.51 -12.21 -10.84
CA ILE A 117 -0.93 -12.41 -12.18
C ILE A 117 -0.15 -13.72 -12.16
N LYS A 118 -0.55 -14.67 -12.97
CA LYS A 118 0.20 -15.90 -13.21
C LYS A 118 1.15 -15.70 -14.38
N LEU A 119 2.38 -16.19 -14.25
CA LEU A 119 3.41 -16.11 -15.28
C LEU A 119 3.60 -17.50 -15.91
N LYS A 120 3.82 -17.52 -17.25
CA LYS A 120 4.11 -18.73 -18.02
C LYS A 120 5.43 -19.36 -17.57
N ASP A 121 6.46 -18.53 -17.38
CA ASP A 121 7.81 -18.95 -17.01
C ASP A 121 8.42 -18.10 -15.91
N GLY A 122 9.30 -18.69 -15.07
CA GLY A 122 10.14 -17.98 -14.10
C GLY A 122 10.14 -18.58 -12.70
N LYS A 123 11.13 -18.16 -11.89
CA LYS A 123 11.26 -18.56 -10.47
C LYS A 123 10.03 -18.24 -9.62
N LYS A 124 9.27 -17.20 -9.98
CA LYS A 124 7.99 -16.84 -9.33
C LYS A 124 6.83 -17.17 -10.25
N LYS A 125 6.07 -18.22 -9.91
CA LYS A 125 4.88 -18.63 -10.67
C LYS A 125 3.72 -17.64 -10.62
N SER A 126 3.69 -16.71 -9.66
CA SER A 126 2.62 -15.71 -9.57
C SER A 126 3.05 -14.48 -8.79
N ILE A 127 2.47 -13.34 -9.17
CA ILE A 127 2.63 -12.05 -8.51
C ILE A 127 1.26 -11.56 -8.06
N VAL A 128 1.18 -10.99 -6.87
CA VAL A 128 -0.05 -10.48 -6.28
C VAL A 128 0.03 -8.97 -6.18
N ILE A 129 -0.93 -8.29 -6.80
CA ILE A 129 -1.13 -6.84 -6.69
C ILE A 129 -2.43 -6.62 -5.92
N ARG A 130 -2.38 -5.75 -4.93
CA ARG A 130 -3.54 -5.30 -4.16
C ARG A 130 -3.84 -3.86 -4.56
N PRO A 131 -4.80 -3.59 -5.42
CA PRO A 131 -5.06 -2.23 -5.90
C PRO A 131 -5.29 -1.23 -4.79
N PHE A 132 -6.00 -1.61 -3.72
CA PHE A 132 -6.29 -0.74 -2.59
C PHE A 132 -5.05 -0.21 -1.83
N ASP A 133 -3.89 -0.84 -2.01
CA ASP A 133 -2.60 -0.37 -1.45
C ASP A 133 -2.04 0.84 -2.23
N TYR A 134 -2.66 1.23 -3.36
CA TYR A 134 -2.17 2.26 -4.26
C TYR A 134 -3.12 3.45 -4.35
N GLU A 135 -2.56 4.61 -4.70
CA GLU A 135 -3.36 5.77 -5.09
C GLU A 135 -4.15 5.43 -6.36
N ASN A 136 -5.40 5.88 -6.47
CA ASN A 136 -6.30 5.59 -7.60
C ASN A 136 -6.52 4.08 -7.84
N ASP A 137 -6.88 3.37 -6.80
CA ASP A 137 -7.09 1.92 -6.77
C ASP A 137 -8.12 1.43 -7.80
N GLU A 138 -9.21 2.20 -8.03
CA GLU A 138 -10.23 1.88 -9.04
C GLU A 138 -9.66 1.97 -10.46
N GLU A 139 -8.84 2.99 -10.74
CA GLU A 139 -8.20 3.14 -12.03
C GLU A 139 -7.18 2.02 -12.28
N LEU A 140 -6.35 1.69 -11.28
CA LEU A 140 -5.42 0.58 -11.36
C LEU A 140 -6.16 -0.74 -11.64
N LEU A 141 -7.26 -0.98 -10.94
CA LEU A 141 -8.08 -2.18 -11.15
C LEU A 141 -8.67 -2.20 -12.57
N SER A 142 -9.19 -1.08 -13.06
CA SER A 142 -9.76 -0.99 -14.41
C SER A 142 -8.71 -1.28 -15.50
N GLU A 143 -7.49 -0.78 -15.35
CA GLU A 143 -6.41 -1.05 -16.30
C GLU A 143 -5.99 -2.53 -16.28
N LEU A 144 -5.88 -3.14 -15.09
CA LEU A 144 -5.59 -4.57 -14.98
C LEU A 144 -6.71 -5.45 -15.57
N LEU A 145 -7.97 -5.00 -15.50
CA LEU A 145 -9.10 -5.66 -16.15
C LEU A 145 -9.03 -5.55 -17.68
N LYS A 146 -8.68 -4.39 -18.23
CA LYS A 146 -8.48 -4.20 -19.68
C LYS A 146 -7.39 -5.14 -20.21
N ILE A 147 -6.26 -5.22 -19.51
CA ILE A 147 -5.17 -6.14 -19.86
C ILE A 147 -5.66 -7.60 -19.84
N ARG A 148 -6.43 -7.98 -18.81
CA ARG A 148 -7.02 -9.33 -18.75
C ARG A 148 -7.90 -9.62 -19.96
N GLN A 149 -8.76 -8.70 -20.38
CA GLN A 149 -9.65 -8.87 -21.52
C GLN A 149 -8.87 -8.98 -22.83
N SER A 150 -7.82 -8.17 -23.02
CA SER A 150 -6.98 -8.24 -24.21
C SER A 150 -6.25 -9.60 -24.31
N LEU A 151 -5.71 -10.11 -23.19
CA LEU A 151 -5.05 -11.41 -23.15
C LEU A 151 -6.01 -12.58 -23.44
N GLN A 152 -7.26 -12.50 -22.98
CA GLN A 152 -8.28 -13.53 -23.28
C GLN A 152 -8.63 -13.54 -24.77
N LYS A 153 -8.86 -12.37 -25.39
CA LYS A 153 -9.12 -12.29 -26.83
C LYS A 153 -7.96 -12.87 -27.68
N THR A 154 -6.73 -12.56 -27.30
CA THR A 154 -5.54 -13.07 -28.00
C THR A 154 -5.44 -14.59 -27.91
N ASN A 155 -5.74 -15.18 -26.73
CA ASN A 155 -5.71 -16.63 -26.55
C ASN A 155 -6.85 -17.34 -27.29
N GLU A 156 -8.01 -16.74 -27.45
CA GLU A 156 -9.12 -17.28 -28.24
C GLU A 156 -8.79 -17.32 -29.74
N VAL A 157 -8.11 -16.28 -30.24
CA VAL A 157 -7.68 -16.21 -31.67
C VAL A 157 -6.59 -17.23 -32.00
N ILE A 158 -5.71 -17.56 -31.04
CA ILE A 158 -4.63 -18.52 -31.24
C ILE A 158 -5.15 -19.99 -31.22
N ASN A 159 -6.28 -20.23 -30.52
CA ASN A 159 -6.87 -21.56 -30.33
C ASN A 159 -8.01 -21.86 -31.32
N ALA A 160 -8.38 -20.93 -32.20
CA ALA A 160 -9.36 -21.07 -33.28
C ALA A 160 -8.67 -21.32 -34.63
#